data_76f0117fa03c3bd1d764b28bf5d80b2b
#
_entry.id   76f0117fa03c3bd1d764b28bf5d80b2b
#
_cell.length_a   1.000
_cell.length_b   1.000
_cell.length_c   1.000
_cell.angle_alpha   90.00
_cell.angle_beta   90.00
_cell.angle_gamma   90.00
#
_symmetry.space_group_name_H-M   'P 1'
#
loop_
_entity.id
_entity.type
_entity.pdbx_description
1 polymer ?
#
loop_
_entity_poly.entity_id
_entity_poly.type
_entity_poly.pdbx_seq_one_letter_code
_entity_poly.pdbx_strand_id
1 'polypeptide(L)'
;MMSYDVIVIGAGVVGSAVARELSRYQLKAAVLEKELDVACGNSSRNTGMLHAGFTYKPGSLKAECAVEGNQEFDQVAKELGVPFKRTGKLVVGFTDHDRENILKYKAIGEENGVKGMRMIDKDEINRIDPNAGGEFAMYVPSSGILDPMQYTIGLAENACQNGVKFHFGQKVTGITRDEAKDVWVVKTENDTFETKWVINCAGMYASEISEMLGYPNYPVKGFKGEYYVLDKKAGKFLSIPVYPAPNDKGGFSTHATPTVDGNVLVGPDSYVTEDREDYVVTKEHMDGLFRDGSKMFKQMKREYFIRNFAGIRWKRYNPETGEILDFLLESDDAHPHTVNLVGIESPGVTCALPLARRAVALLVKKEQPQKNENFDPVRLVKKRFHEMSHEEQMAAIKENPLYGEVVCRCETVTKAEILDAIRNPLGVCTVTGIKNRTRATMGRCQGGYCETRITEMIEQEKHLAPEEVRYSKRDSYIFTGKVRDVK
;
A
#
# COMPACT_ATOMS: atom_id res chain seq x y z
N MET A 1 17.03 21.89 17.05
CA MET A 1 16.98 21.35 15.67
C MET A 1 17.45 19.91 15.73
N MET A 2 16.70 18.98 15.14
CA MET A 2 17.06 17.55 15.10
C MET A 2 17.93 17.29 13.88
N SER A 3 19.03 16.53 14.04
CA SER A 3 19.98 16.23 12.97
C SER A 3 20.02 14.74 12.65
N TYR A 4 20.05 14.42 11.33
CA TYR A 4 20.09 13.07 10.76
C TYR A 4 21.12 12.98 9.64
N ASP A 5 21.59 11.77 9.35
CA ASP A 5 22.39 11.52 8.15
C ASP A 5 21.49 11.48 6.91
N VAL A 6 20.28 10.90 7.06
CA VAL A 6 19.32 10.74 5.98
C VAL A 6 17.90 11.04 6.46
N ILE A 7 17.19 11.86 5.70
CA ILE A 7 15.74 12.06 5.85
C ILE A 7 15.02 11.52 4.61
N VAL A 8 14.05 10.65 4.85
CA VAL A 8 13.09 10.17 3.84
C VAL A 8 11.80 10.97 3.99
N ILE A 9 11.27 11.51 2.91
CA ILE A 9 10.02 12.27 2.89
C ILE A 9 8.88 11.38 2.39
N GLY A 10 7.93 11.05 3.27
CA GLY A 10 6.78 10.20 3.02
C GLY A 10 6.93 8.77 3.55
N ALA A 11 5.91 8.29 4.30
CA ALA A 11 5.83 6.94 4.87
C ALA A 11 4.83 6.03 4.13
N GLY A 12 4.72 6.19 2.81
CA GLY A 12 4.08 5.20 1.92
C GLY A 12 4.94 3.94 1.80
N VAL A 13 4.47 2.97 1.00
CA VAL A 13 5.17 1.68 0.83
C VAL A 13 6.62 1.85 0.36
N VAL A 14 6.88 2.81 -0.54
CA VAL A 14 8.25 3.06 -1.05
C VAL A 14 9.12 3.70 0.01
N GLY A 15 8.65 4.74 0.72
CA GLY A 15 9.44 5.38 1.78
C GLY A 15 9.70 4.44 2.96
N SER A 16 8.73 3.60 3.33
CA SER A 16 8.91 2.57 4.35
C SER A 16 9.93 1.49 3.91
N ALA A 17 9.94 1.13 2.61
CA ALA A 17 10.94 0.23 2.05
C ALA A 17 12.35 0.86 2.04
N VAL A 18 12.46 2.14 1.66
CA VAL A 18 13.73 2.90 1.72
C VAL A 18 14.23 2.98 3.17
N ALA A 19 13.36 3.26 4.13
CA ALA A 19 13.71 3.30 5.55
C ALA A 19 14.28 1.95 6.03
N ARG A 20 13.64 0.82 5.62
CA ARG A 20 14.13 -0.53 5.92
C ARG A 20 15.49 -0.81 5.27
N GLU A 21 15.69 -0.42 4.03
CA GLU A 21 16.99 -0.63 3.37
C GLU A 21 18.10 0.25 3.99
N LEU A 22 17.81 1.49 4.39
CA LEU A 22 18.74 2.37 5.11
C LEU A 22 19.16 1.76 6.46
N SER A 23 18.27 1.09 7.17
CA SER A 23 18.55 0.48 8.48
C SER A 23 19.56 -0.70 8.43
N ARG A 24 19.90 -1.17 7.23
CA ARG A 24 21.00 -2.14 7.00
C ARG A 24 22.39 -1.51 7.19
N TYR A 25 22.44 -0.20 7.38
CA TYR A 25 23.69 0.55 7.53
C TYR A 25 23.69 1.33 8.84
N GLN A 26 24.88 1.67 9.32
CA GLN A 26 25.06 2.50 10.50
C GLN A 26 24.81 4.00 10.14
N LEU A 27 23.56 4.33 9.92
CA LEU A 27 23.09 5.66 9.57
C LEU A 27 21.99 6.09 10.54
N LYS A 28 22.06 7.33 10.98
CA LYS A 28 20.98 7.96 11.73
C LYS A 28 19.91 8.45 10.75
N ALA A 29 18.93 7.60 10.46
CA ALA A 29 17.89 7.87 9.48
C ALA A 29 16.54 8.23 10.13
N ALA A 30 15.79 9.12 9.49
CA ALA A 30 14.42 9.45 9.86
C ALA A 30 13.49 9.48 8.65
N VAL A 31 12.19 9.24 8.91
CA VAL A 31 11.10 9.40 7.95
C VAL A 31 10.19 10.53 8.45
N LEU A 32 9.89 11.49 7.59
CA LEU A 32 8.91 12.55 7.85
C LEU A 32 7.61 12.23 7.09
N GLU A 33 6.51 12.10 7.83
CA GLU A 33 5.18 11.82 7.27
C GLU A 33 4.18 12.91 7.68
N LYS A 34 3.43 13.42 6.72
CA LYS A 34 2.43 14.47 6.96
C LYS A 34 1.23 14.00 7.77
N GLU A 35 0.88 12.74 7.65
CA GLU A 35 -0.26 12.11 8.33
C GLU A 35 0.16 11.49 9.67
N LEU A 36 -0.78 10.84 10.36
CA LEU A 36 -0.60 10.29 11.70
C LEU A 36 -0.20 8.82 11.72
N ASP A 37 -0.07 8.18 10.55
CA ASP A 37 0.37 6.79 10.39
C ASP A 37 1.01 6.58 9.02
N VAL A 38 1.65 5.45 8.84
CA VAL A 38 2.12 4.95 7.54
C VAL A 38 0.94 4.54 6.64
N ALA A 39 1.17 4.45 5.35
CA ALA A 39 0.18 4.00 4.36
C ALA A 39 -1.08 4.87 4.25
N CYS A 40 -1.10 6.09 4.77
CA CYS A 40 -2.29 6.95 4.72
C CYS A 40 -2.68 7.44 3.31
N GLY A 41 -1.77 7.36 2.34
CA GLY A 41 -2.02 7.66 0.93
C GLY A 41 -2.48 6.44 0.11
N ASN A 42 -1.99 6.35 -1.14
CA ASN A 42 -2.38 5.30 -2.09
C ASN A 42 -1.87 3.89 -1.72
N SER A 43 -0.90 3.77 -0.83
CA SER A 43 -0.39 2.47 -0.38
C SER A 43 -1.46 1.59 0.27
N SER A 44 -2.51 2.16 0.87
CA SER A 44 -3.66 1.43 1.42
C SER A 44 -4.90 1.45 0.51
N ARG A 45 -4.84 2.09 -0.66
CA ARG A 45 -5.99 2.33 -1.54
C ARG A 45 -5.79 1.70 -2.91
N ASN A 46 -5.53 0.40 -2.92
CA ASN A 46 -5.25 -0.39 -4.12
C ASN A 46 -5.79 -1.82 -3.97
N THR A 47 -5.63 -2.62 -5.00
CA THR A 47 -6.17 -4.00 -5.05
C THR A 47 -5.36 -5.00 -4.21
N GLY A 48 -4.15 -4.65 -3.75
CA GLY A 48 -3.25 -5.62 -3.11
C GLY A 48 -2.73 -6.69 -4.08
N MET A 49 -2.55 -6.33 -5.35
CA MET A 49 -2.06 -7.26 -6.37
C MET A 49 -0.53 -7.36 -6.35
N LEU A 50 0.00 -8.56 -6.22
CA LEU A 50 1.40 -8.87 -6.50
C LEU A 50 1.54 -9.10 -8.01
N HIS A 51 2.00 -8.06 -8.70
CA HIS A 51 2.08 -8.05 -10.16
C HIS A 51 3.24 -8.88 -10.68
N ALA A 52 3.02 -9.63 -11.75
CA ALA A 52 4.07 -10.44 -12.40
C ALA A 52 5.00 -9.63 -13.33
N GLY A 53 4.54 -8.47 -13.85
CA GLY A 53 5.36 -7.61 -14.71
C GLY A 53 5.10 -7.70 -16.22
N PHE A 54 4.06 -8.40 -16.66
CA PHE A 54 3.82 -8.71 -18.09
C PHE A 54 3.26 -7.55 -18.93
N THR A 55 2.80 -6.46 -18.35
CA THR A 55 2.19 -5.33 -19.09
C THR A 55 3.08 -4.11 -19.23
N TYR A 56 4.29 -4.15 -18.71
CA TYR A 56 5.19 -3.00 -18.72
C TYR A 56 6.21 -3.09 -19.84
N LYS A 57 6.59 -1.93 -20.39
CA LYS A 57 7.56 -1.83 -21.49
C LYS A 57 8.88 -2.51 -21.10
N PRO A 58 9.40 -3.43 -21.90
CA PRO A 58 10.69 -4.04 -21.63
C PRO A 58 11.81 -3.02 -21.44
N GLY A 59 12.69 -3.26 -20.49
CA GLY A 59 13.79 -2.35 -20.13
C GLY A 59 13.37 -1.09 -19.37
N SER A 60 12.07 -0.94 -19.03
CA SER A 60 11.62 0.14 -18.14
C SER A 60 11.89 -0.19 -16.68
N LEU A 61 12.14 0.85 -15.86
CA LEU A 61 12.32 0.70 -14.41
C LEU A 61 11.11 -0.01 -13.77
N LYS A 62 9.92 0.28 -14.28
CA LYS A 62 8.66 -0.34 -13.88
C LYS A 62 8.64 -1.85 -14.15
N ALA A 63 9.10 -2.29 -15.33
CA ALA A 63 9.15 -3.71 -15.68
C ALA A 63 10.17 -4.48 -14.83
N GLU A 64 11.40 -3.96 -14.75
CA GLU A 64 12.48 -4.57 -13.98
C GLU A 64 12.10 -4.73 -12.50
N CYS A 65 11.67 -3.63 -11.86
CA CYS A 65 11.30 -3.66 -10.44
C CYS A 65 10.06 -4.51 -10.16
N ALA A 66 9.11 -4.63 -11.11
CA ALA A 66 7.94 -5.48 -10.92
C ALA A 66 8.31 -6.98 -10.95
N VAL A 67 9.17 -7.39 -11.88
CA VAL A 67 9.63 -8.79 -11.96
C VAL A 67 10.51 -9.15 -10.76
N GLU A 68 11.48 -8.30 -10.42
CA GLU A 68 12.38 -8.50 -9.28
C GLU A 68 11.58 -8.58 -7.96
N GLY A 69 10.71 -7.60 -7.69
CA GLY A 69 9.90 -7.56 -6.47
C GLY A 69 8.89 -8.70 -6.37
N ASN A 70 8.37 -9.19 -7.51
CA ASN A 70 7.53 -10.39 -7.53
C ASN A 70 8.33 -11.64 -7.13
N GLN A 71 9.54 -11.82 -7.66
CA GLN A 71 10.36 -13.01 -7.41
C GLN A 71 10.82 -13.14 -5.96
N GLU A 72 11.13 -12.03 -5.29
CA GLU A 72 11.60 -12.03 -3.90
C GLU A 72 10.49 -12.02 -2.85
N PHE A 73 9.23 -11.77 -3.25
CA PHE A 73 8.16 -11.42 -2.32
C PHE A 73 7.88 -12.48 -1.26
N ASP A 74 8.00 -13.77 -1.60
CA ASP A 74 7.72 -14.86 -0.66
C ASP A 74 8.64 -14.81 0.57
N GLN A 75 9.93 -14.53 0.36
CA GLN A 75 10.90 -14.36 1.44
C GLN A 75 10.61 -13.11 2.26
N VAL A 76 10.33 -12.00 1.59
CA VAL A 76 10.00 -10.71 2.25
C VAL A 76 8.74 -10.81 3.08
N ALA A 77 7.70 -11.44 2.55
CA ALA A 77 6.44 -11.64 3.27
C ALA A 77 6.64 -12.49 4.53
N LYS A 78 7.50 -13.52 4.46
CA LYS A 78 7.86 -14.34 5.61
C LYS A 78 8.64 -13.54 6.67
N GLU A 79 9.63 -12.75 6.27
CA GLU A 79 10.43 -11.92 7.18
C GLU A 79 9.54 -10.90 7.92
N LEU A 80 8.61 -10.28 7.21
CA LEU A 80 7.76 -9.20 7.75
C LEU A 80 6.42 -9.68 8.31
N GLY A 81 6.10 -10.97 8.20
CA GLY A 81 4.80 -11.52 8.61
C GLY A 81 3.63 -10.92 7.82
N VAL A 82 3.82 -10.68 6.51
CA VAL A 82 2.80 -10.10 5.64
C VAL A 82 1.87 -11.18 5.12
N PRO A 83 0.55 -11.04 5.32
CA PRO A 83 -0.42 -11.96 4.70
C PRO A 83 -0.38 -11.84 3.17
N PHE A 84 -0.11 -12.97 2.48
CA PHE A 84 -0.13 -13.04 1.02
C PHE A 84 -0.50 -14.44 0.54
N LYS A 85 -0.89 -14.55 -0.74
CA LYS A 85 -1.18 -15.84 -1.41
C LYS A 85 -0.72 -15.80 -2.85
N ARG A 86 -0.01 -16.82 -3.31
CA ARG A 86 0.30 -17.09 -4.72
C ARG A 86 -0.91 -17.73 -5.41
N THR A 87 -1.92 -16.94 -5.72
CA THR A 87 -3.16 -17.42 -6.34
C THR A 87 -3.04 -17.65 -7.85
N GLY A 88 -2.02 -17.08 -8.48
CA GLY A 88 -2.05 -16.82 -9.92
C GLY A 88 -3.02 -15.69 -10.24
N LYS A 89 -3.27 -15.50 -11.55
CA LYS A 89 -4.23 -14.54 -12.10
C LYS A 89 -4.77 -15.03 -13.44
N LEU A 90 -6.06 -14.83 -13.69
CA LEU A 90 -6.69 -15.00 -14.99
C LEU A 90 -6.81 -13.64 -15.67
N VAL A 91 -6.32 -13.54 -16.91
CA VAL A 91 -6.56 -12.41 -17.80
C VAL A 91 -7.50 -12.93 -18.88
N VAL A 92 -8.80 -12.64 -18.71
CA VAL A 92 -9.86 -13.26 -19.52
C VAL A 92 -10.21 -12.42 -20.76
N GLY A 93 -10.59 -13.10 -21.83
CA GLY A 93 -11.08 -12.52 -23.06
C GLY A 93 -12.42 -13.10 -23.48
N PHE A 94 -13.18 -12.30 -24.24
CA PHE A 94 -14.51 -12.63 -24.76
C PHE A 94 -14.56 -12.51 -26.28
N THR A 95 -13.62 -11.80 -26.90
CA THR A 95 -13.60 -11.47 -28.34
C THR A 95 -12.23 -11.79 -28.95
N ASP A 96 -12.14 -11.87 -30.28
CA ASP A 96 -10.87 -12.07 -30.98
C ASP A 96 -9.90 -10.90 -30.74
N HIS A 97 -10.40 -9.68 -30.65
CA HIS A 97 -9.58 -8.51 -30.27
C HIS A 97 -8.97 -8.66 -28.86
N ASP A 98 -9.73 -9.17 -27.88
CA ASP A 98 -9.18 -9.50 -26.56
C ASP A 98 -8.04 -10.53 -26.66
N ARG A 99 -8.20 -11.51 -27.54
CA ARG A 99 -7.18 -12.55 -27.78
C ARG A 99 -5.89 -11.95 -28.33
N GLU A 100 -5.99 -11.07 -29.32
CA GLU A 100 -4.85 -10.37 -29.90
C GLU A 100 -4.10 -9.55 -28.82
N ASN A 101 -4.83 -8.78 -28.02
CA ASN A 101 -4.26 -7.99 -26.93
C ASN A 101 -3.60 -8.88 -25.87
N ILE A 102 -4.23 -9.96 -25.44
CA ILE A 102 -3.66 -10.91 -24.48
C ILE A 102 -2.36 -11.52 -25.04
N LEU A 103 -2.31 -11.94 -26.30
CA LEU A 103 -1.11 -12.51 -26.93
C LEU A 103 0.02 -11.48 -27.03
N LYS A 104 -0.30 -10.22 -27.38
CA LYS A 104 0.66 -9.10 -27.39
C LYS A 104 1.32 -8.94 -26.03
N TYR A 105 0.52 -8.88 -24.96
CA TYR A 105 1.05 -8.68 -23.60
C TYR A 105 1.69 -9.94 -23.01
N LYS A 106 1.31 -11.13 -23.48
CA LYS A 106 2.03 -12.37 -23.18
C LYS A 106 3.46 -12.30 -23.70
N ALA A 107 3.65 -11.89 -24.97
CA ALA A 107 4.99 -11.73 -25.56
C ALA A 107 5.85 -10.71 -24.82
N ILE A 108 5.27 -9.54 -24.44
CA ILE A 108 5.94 -8.54 -23.62
C ILE A 108 6.35 -9.12 -22.25
N GLY A 109 5.49 -9.90 -21.64
CA GLY A 109 5.80 -10.52 -20.35
C GLY A 109 6.90 -11.58 -20.45
N GLU A 110 6.96 -12.34 -21.55
CA GLU A 110 8.03 -13.31 -21.81
C GLU A 110 9.37 -12.59 -21.99
N GLU A 111 9.39 -11.46 -22.71
CA GLU A 111 10.56 -10.58 -22.84
C GLU A 111 11.01 -10.00 -21.50
N ASN A 112 10.08 -9.63 -20.62
CA ASN A 112 10.37 -9.18 -19.25
C ASN A 112 10.82 -10.32 -18.32
N GLY A 113 10.81 -11.58 -18.76
CA GLY A 113 11.23 -12.73 -17.96
C GLY A 113 10.14 -13.31 -17.05
N VAL A 114 8.86 -12.95 -17.26
CA VAL A 114 7.73 -13.56 -16.55
C VAL A 114 7.53 -14.99 -17.00
N LYS A 115 7.66 -15.94 -16.07
CA LYS A 115 7.63 -17.39 -16.39
C LYS A 115 6.23 -17.98 -16.22
N GLY A 116 5.94 -19.04 -17.01
CA GLY A 116 4.79 -19.90 -16.84
C GLY A 116 3.47 -19.35 -17.35
N MET A 117 3.46 -18.21 -18.03
CA MET A 117 2.26 -17.67 -18.67
C MET A 117 1.81 -18.58 -19.82
N ARG A 118 0.53 -18.92 -19.85
CA ARG A 118 -0.04 -19.77 -20.90
C ARG A 118 -1.49 -19.42 -21.20
N MET A 119 -1.87 -19.66 -22.46
CA MET A 119 -3.29 -19.56 -22.85
C MET A 119 -4.03 -20.80 -22.36
N ILE A 120 -5.25 -20.60 -21.91
CA ILE A 120 -6.17 -21.63 -21.44
C ILE A 120 -7.56 -21.39 -22.03
N ASP A 121 -8.31 -22.47 -22.19
CA ASP A 121 -9.68 -22.44 -22.66
C ASP A 121 -10.70 -22.27 -21.52
N LYS A 122 -11.97 -22.22 -21.89
CA LYS A 122 -13.09 -22.06 -20.95
C LYS A 122 -13.19 -23.21 -19.95
N ASP A 123 -12.91 -24.44 -20.38
CA ASP A 123 -13.00 -25.62 -19.54
C ASP A 123 -11.93 -25.59 -18.46
N GLU A 124 -10.74 -25.13 -18.79
CA GLU A 124 -9.68 -24.94 -17.81
C GLU A 124 -9.94 -23.76 -16.89
N ILE A 125 -10.51 -22.63 -17.37
CA ILE A 125 -10.99 -21.54 -16.51
C ILE A 125 -11.96 -22.09 -15.45
N ASN A 126 -12.97 -22.87 -15.88
CA ASN A 126 -13.97 -23.43 -14.97
C ASN A 126 -13.38 -24.45 -13.97
N ARG A 127 -12.29 -25.14 -14.33
CA ARG A 127 -11.58 -26.04 -13.39
C ARG A 127 -10.80 -25.26 -12.35
N ILE A 128 -10.22 -24.10 -12.71
CA ILE A 128 -9.49 -23.23 -11.78
C ILE A 128 -10.49 -22.52 -10.88
N ASP A 129 -11.50 -21.88 -11.45
CA ASP A 129 -12.57 -21.21 -10.70
C ASP A 129 -13.87 -21.18 -11.54
N PRO A 130 -14.90 -21.92 -11.13
CA PRO A 130 -16.15 -22.03 -11.91
C PRO A 130 -16.94 -20.71 -11.94
N ASN A 131 -16.63 -19.77 -11.07
CA ASN A 131 -17.29 -18.47 -10.98
C ASN A 131 -16.52 -17.34 -11.70
N ALA A 132 -15.34 -17.64 -12.24
CA ALA A 132 -14.61 -16.71 -13.11
C ALA A 132 -15.33 -16.55 -14.45
N GLY A 133 -15.33 -15.29 -14.97
CA GLY A 133 -15.80 -14.99 -16.33
C GLY A 133 -14.79 -15.41 -17.41
N GLY A 134 -15.14 -15.19 -18.67
CA GLY A 134 -14.27 -15.39 -19.84
C GLY A 134 -14.61 -16.61 -20.68
N GLU A 135 -14.26 -16.53 -21.98
CA GLU A 135 -14.34 -17.63 -22.93
C GLU A 135 -12.97 -18.31 -23.14
N PHE A 136 -11.92 -17.59 -22.86
CA PHE A 136 -10.52 -18.04 -22.80
C PHE A 136 -9.76 -17.09 -21.87
N ALA A 137 -8.55 -17.48 -21.47
CA ALA A 137 -7.71 -16.61 -20.64
C ALA A 137 -6.22 -16.83 -20.89
N MET A 138 -5.39 -15.87 -20.49
CA MET A 138 -4.01 -16.09 -20.11
C MET A 138 -3.95 -16.35 -18.60
N TYR A 139 -3.44 -17.51 -18.23
CA TYR A 139 -3.12 -17.82 -16.83
C TYR A 139 -1.71 -17.36 -16.49
N VAL A 140 -1.56 -16.60 -15.41
CA VAL A 140 -0.29 -16.02 -14.95
C VAL A 140 0.00 -16.56 -13.54
N PRO A 141 0.73 -17.68 -13.39
CA PRO A 141 0.91 -18.38 -12.11
C PRO A 141 1.72 -17.58 -11.09
N SER A 142 2.66 -16.76 -11.53
CA SER A 142 3.53 -15.97 -10.65
C SER A 142 2.84 -14.76 -10.01
N SER A 143 1.61 -14.42 -10.42
CA SER A 143 0.82 -13.38 -9.78
C SER A 143 0.31 -13.85 -8.40
N GLY A 144 -0.02 -12.91 -7.53
CA GLY A 144 -0.58 -13.19 -6.21
C GLY A 144 -1.33 -12.01 -5.64
N ILE A 145 -1.83 -12.19 -4.43
CA ILE A 145 -2.50 -11.16 -3.64
C ILE A 145 -1.80 -10.99 -2.30
N LEU A 146 -1.79 -9.77 -1.78
CA LEU A 146 -1.19 -9.43 -0.48
C LEU A 146 -2.05 -8.40 0.26
N ASP A 147 -1.81 -8.25 1.56
CA ASP A 147 -2.33 -7.11 2.31
C ASP A 147 -1.35 -5.93 2.17
N PRO A 148 -1.68 -4.88 1.38
CA PRO A 148 -0.77 -3.77 1.13
C PRO A 148 -0.59 -2.86 2.35
N MET A 149 -1.54 -2.83 3.27
CA MET A 149 -1.45 -2.11 4.53
C MET A 149 -0.47 -2.79 5.46
N GLN A 150 -0.63 -4.10 5.69
CA GLN A 150 0.27 -4.90 6.50
C GLN A 150 1.69 -4.95 5.92
N TYR A 151 1.84 -4.93 4.59
CA TYR A 151 3.15 -4.83 3.96
C TYR A 151 3.85 -3.50 4.28
N THR A 152 3.14 -2.38 4.11
CA THR A 152 3.70 -1.05 4.43
C THR A 152 4.03 -0.91 5.91
N ILE A 153 3.11 -1.36 6.79
CA ILE A 153 3.31 -1.38 8.25
C ILE A 153 4.52 -2.25 8.61
N GLY A 154 4.62 -3.44 8.02
CA GLY A 154 5.72 -4.37 8.28
C GLY A 154 7.08 -3.78 7.91
N LEU A 155 7.19 -3.11 6.77
CA LEU A 155 8.40 -2.41 6.35
C LEU A 155 8.78 -1.30 7.34
N ALA A 156 7.82 -0.48 7.75
CA ALA A 156 8.05 0.63 8.67
C ALA A 156 8.39 0.18 10.09
N GLU A 157 7.66 -0.80 10.63
CA GLU A 157 7.92 -1.33 11.97
C GLU A 157 9.27 -2.05 12.03
N ASN A 158 9.66 -2.79 10.98
CA ASN A 158 10.98 -3.39 10.91
C ASN A 158 12.10 -2.34 10.78
N ALA A 159 11.89 -1.27 10.01
CA ALA A 159 12.83 -0.14 9.98
C ALA A 159 12.97 0.54 11.34
N CYS A 160 11.86 0.75 12.06
CA CYS A 160 11.84 1.31 13.40
C CYS A 160 12.57 0.39 14.42
N GLN A 161 12.33 -0.92 14.36
CA GLN A 161 13.02 -1.93 15.16
C GLN A 161 14.54 -1.87 14.96
N ASN A 162 14.98 -1.56 13.75
CA ASN A 162 16.40 -1.40 13.38
C ASN A 162 16.92 0.05 13.49
N GLY A 163 16.23 0.91 14.25
CA GLY A 163 16.73 2.22 14.69
C GLY A 163 16.28 3.43 13.88
N VAL A 164 15.55 3.28 12.77
CA VAL A 164 15.01 4.41 12.02
C VAL A 164 13.90 5.11 12.80
N LYS A 165 13.89 6.44 12.83
CA LYS A 165 12.88 7.23 13.51
C LYS A 165 11.77 7.65 12.55
N PHE A 166 10.52 7.52 12.98
CA PHE A 166 9.36 8.02 12.23
C PHE A 166 8.77 9.23 12.95
N HIS A 167 8.64 10.33 12.23
CA HIS A 167 8.02 11.57 12.71
C HIS A 167 6.72 11.78 11.93
N PHE A 168 5.60 11.59 12.61
CA PHE A 168 4.25 11.77 12.07
C PHE A 168 3.75 13.20 12.31
N GLY A 169 2.77 13.64 11.49
CA GLY A 169 2.26 15.00 11.54
C GLY A 169 3.27 16.05 11.05
N GLN A 170 4.26 15.66 10.29
CA GLN A 170 5.38 16.49 9.83
C GLN A 170 5.27 16.79 8.33
N LYS A 171 4.28 17.58 7.94
CA LYS A 171 4.15 18.05 6.56
C LYS A 171 5.30 18.98 6.21
N VAL A 172 6.13 18.58 5.24
CA VAL A 172 7.23 19.40 4.74
C VAL A 172 6.66 20.61 4.00
N THR A 173 7.17 21.80 4.37
CA THR A 173 6.74 23.09 3.83
C THR A 173 7.84 23.85 3.11
N GLY A 174 9.10 23.41 3.26
CA GLY A 174 10.24 23.98 2.57
C GLY A 174 11.51 23.18 2.79
N ILE A 175 12.38 23.19 1.80
CA ILE A 175 13.70 22.56 1.83
C ILE A 175 14.71 23.55 1.30
N THR A 176 15.80 23.77 2.02
CA THR A 176 16.86 24.69 1.60
C THR A 176 18.23 24.08 1.84
N ARG A 177 19.20 24.40 1.04
CA ARG A 177 20.58 23.98 1.21
C ARG A 177 21.34 24.99 2.07
N ASP A 178 22.05 24.53 3.10
CA ASP A 178 23.06 25.27 3.83
C ASP A 178 24.44 24.85 3.29
N GLU A 179 24.96 25.62 2.33
CA GLU A 179 26.22 25.34 1.66
C GLU A 179 27.43 25.40 2.61
N ALA A 180 27.37 26.24 3.66
CA ALA A 180 28.46 26.40 4.61
C ALA A 180 28.65 25.16 5.48
N LYS A 181 27.55 24.46 5.78
CA LYS A 181 27.54 23.23 6.59
C LYS A 181 27.48 21.96 5.75
N ASP A 182 27.28 22.08 4.43
CA ASP A 182 27.04 20.95 3.53
C ASP A 182 25.85 20.08 3.93
N VAL A 183 24.72 20.69 4.36
CA VAL A 183 23.50 19.99 4.80
C VAL A 183 22.25 20.60 4.16
N TRP A 184 21.19 19.79 4.12
CA TRP A 184 19.83 20.23 3.83
C TRP A 184 19.09 20.60 5.12
N VAL A 185 18.33 21.70 5.08
CA VAL A 185 17.42 22.14 6.14
C VAL A 185 16.00 21.87 5.66
N VAL A 186 15.33 20.90 6.29
CA VAL A 186 13.95 20.52 5.99
C VAL A 186 13.03 21.14 7.01
N LYS A 187 12.16 22.06 6.57
CA LYS A 187 11.15 22.71 7.41
C LYS A 187 9.81 21.99 7.25
N THR A 188 9.15 21.77 8.36
CA THR A 188 7.78 21.25 8.40
C THR A 188 6.84 22.29 9.03
N GLU A 189 5.56 21.99 9.14
CA GLU A 189 4.59 22.85 9.84
C GLU A 189 4.94 23.01 11.34
N ASN A 190 5.61 22.01 11.95
CA ASN A 190 5.83 21.95 13.40
C ASN A 190 7.30 22.08 13.81
N ASP A 191 8.23 21.59 12.96
CA ASP A 191 9.63 21.42 13.32
C ASP A 191 10.59 21.82 12.20
N THR A 192 11.88 21.82 12.51
CA THR A 192 12.97 21.98 11.53
C THR A 192 14.02 20.91 11.77
N PHE A 193 14.45 20.27 10.68
CA PHE A 193 15.42 19.17 10.68
C PHE A 193 16.63 19.53 9.83
N GLU A 194 17.82 19.12 10.26
CA GLU A 194 19.04 19.15 9.43
C GLU A 194 19.39 17.72 9.00
N THR A 195 19.84 17.56 7.75
CA THR A 195 20.26 16.26 7.24
C THR A 195 21.29 16.39 6.12
N LYS A 196 22.17 15.39 6.00
CA LYS A 196 23.09 15.34 4.85
C LYS A 196 22.37 14.90 3.57
N TRP A 197 21.50 13.88 3.66
CA TRP A 197 20.76 13.32 2.51
C TRP A 197 19.26 13.52 2.64
N VAL A 198 18.61 13.82 1.53
CA VAL A 198 17.15 13.81 1.39
C VAL A 198 16.74 12.80 0.34
N ILE A 199 15.82 11.90 0.68
CA ILE A 199 15.21 10.94 -0.26
C ILE A 199 13.73 11.26 -0.40
N ASN A 200 13.32 11.70 -1.59
CA ASN A 200 11.93 12.03 -1.90
C ASN A 200 11.13 10.75 -2.21
N CYS A 201 10.23 10.38 -1.30
CA CYS A 201 9.26 9.30 -1.44
C CYS A 201 7.82 9.79 -1.21
N ALA A 202 7.54 11.07 -1.50
CA ALA A 202 6.29 11.74 -1.16
C ALA A 202 5.07 11.35 -2.02
N GLY A 203 5.21 10.36 -2.91
CA GLY A 203 4.10 9.80 -3.69
C GLY A 203 3.40 10.85 -4.54
N MET A 204 2.13 11.16 -4.25
CA MET A 204 1.37 12.15 -5.00
C MET A 204 1.88 13.59 -4.86
N TYR A 205 2.70 13.87 -3.85
CA TYR A 205 3.34 15.17 -3.61
C TYR A 205 4.82 15.19 -4.03
N ALA A 206 5.31 14.13 -4.69
CA ALA A 206 6.73 14.01 -5.04
C ALA A 206 7.22 15.11 -5.98
N SER A 207 6.37 15.62 -6.90
CA SER A 207 6.73 16.72 -7.79
C SER A 207 7.01 18.03 -7.03
N GLU A 208 6.22 18.35 -6.02
CA GLU A 208 6.40 19.52 -5.16
C GLU A 208 7.68 19.42 -4.32
N ILE A 209 7.95 18.25 -3.76
CA ILE A 209 9.20 18.00 -3.05
C ILE A 209 10.40 18.09 -4.00
N SER A 210 10.26 17.62 -5.24
CA SER A 210 11.29 17.77 -6.30
C SER A 210 11.65 19.23 -6.51
N GLU A 211 10.66 20.12 -6.68
CA GLU A 211 10.87 21.56 -6.84
C GLU A 211 11.58 22.19 -5.63
N MET A 212 11.20 21.78 -4.40
CA MET A 212 11.87 22.24 -3.17
C MET A 212 13.33 21.78 -3.10
N LEU A 213 13.70 20.67 -3.75
CA LEU A 213 15.06 20.16 -3.86
C LEU A 213 15.83 20.80 -5.03
N GLY A 214 15.20 21.65 -5.83
CA GLY A 214 15.81 22.33 -6.99
C GLY A 214 15.66 21.58 -8.32
N TYR A 215 15.03 20.40 -8.34
CA TYR A 215 14.74 19.68 -9.57
C TYR A 215 13.63 20.37 -10.38
N PRO A 216 13.51 20.08 -11.68
CA PRO A 216 12.39 20.60 -12.48
C PRO A 216 11.03 20.19 -11.90
N ASN A 217 10.00 20.94 -12.27
CA ASN A 217 8.63 20.47 -12.08
C ASN A 217 8.36 19.27 -12.99
N TYR A 218 7.97 18.13 -12.38
CA TYR A 218 7.58 16.93 -13.10
C TYR A 218 6.06 16.88 -13.24
N PRO A 219 5.52 17.06 -14.47
CA PRO A 219 4.08 16.97 -14.68
C PRO A 219 3.51 15.63 -14.26
N VAL A 220 2.51 15.66 -13.38
CA VAL A 220 1.80 14.48 -12.91
C VAL A 220 0.30 14.65 -13.09
N LYS A 221 -0.40 13.55 -13.42
CA LYS A 221 -1.85 13.51 -13.59
C LYS A 221 -2.45 12.38 -12.76
N GLY A 222 -3.53 12.68 -12.05
CA GLY A 222 -4.26 11.73 -11.23
C GLY A 222 -5.22 10.86 -12.08
N PHE A 223 -5.16 9.56 -11.88
CA PHE A 223 -6.11 8.59 -12.42
C PHE A 223 -6.82 7.92 -11.25
N LYS A 224 -7.99 8.44 -10.92
CA LYS A 224 -8.84 7.94 -9.84
C LYS A 224 -9.50 6.64 -10.27
N GLY A 225 -9.64 5.71 -9.33
CA GLY A 225 -10.37 4.47 -9.52
C GLY A 225 -11.15 4.13 -8.26
N GLU A 226 -12.40 3.76 -8.45
CA GLU A 226 -13.33 3.42 -7.39
C GLU A 226 -13.48 1.92 -7.25
N TYR A 227 -13.84 1.44 -6.05
CA TYR A 227 -13.92 0.03 -5.72
C TYR A 227 -15.15 -0.28 -4.87
N TYR A 228 -15.74 -1.46 -5.10
CA TYR A 228 -16.56 -2.15 -4.13
C TYR A 228 -15.73 -3.13 -3.30
N VAL A 229 -16.07 -3.21 -2.00
CA VAL A 229 -15.62 -4.28 -1.11
C VAL A 229 -16.82 -5.18 -0.84
N LEU A 230 -16.69 -6.46 -1.21
CA LEU A 230 -17.72 -7.46 -0.95
C LEU A 230 -17.42 -8.20 0.36
N ASP A 231 -18.49 -8.62 1.04
CA ASP A 231 -18.46 -9.46 2.25
C ASP A 231 -17.69 -10.77 2.02
N LYS A 232 -17.08 -11.34 3.03
CA LYS A 232 -16.44 -12.67 3.01
C LYS A 232 -17.35 -13.80 2.51
N LYS A 233 -18.68 -13.62 2.56
CA LYS A 233 -19.62 -14.56 1.92
C LYS A 233 -19.39 -14.67 0.41
N ALA A 234 -19.09 -13.58 -0.26
CA ALA A 234 -18.73 -13.57 -1.69
C ALA A 234 -17.38 -14.22 -1.95
N GLY A 235 -16.41 -14.05 -1.05
CA GLY A 235 -15.06 -14.61 -1.18
C GLY A 235 -15.00 -16.14 -1.19
N LYS A 236 -16.05 -16.82 -0.74
CA LYS A 236 -16.18 -18.28 -0.85
C LYS A 236 -16.34 -18.75 -2.31
N PHE A 237 -16.69 -17.84 -3.20
CA PHE A 237 -17.00 -18.14 -4.60
C PHE A 237 -15.94 -17.65 -5.58
N LEU A 238 -14.89 -16.96 -5.12
CA LEU A 238 -13.81 -16.49 -5.98
C LEU A 238 -12.45 -16.73 -5.31
N SER A 239 -11.63 -17.56 -5.93
CA SER A 239 -10.33 -18.00 -5.39
C SER A 239 -9.13 -17.33 -6.08
N ILE A 240 -9.33 -16.75 -7.26
CA ILE A 240 -8.29 -16.19 -8.12
C ILE A 240 -8.68 -14.80 -8.64
N PRO A 241 -7.74 -13.85 -8.79
CA PRO A 241 -7.99 -12.58 -9.48
C PRO A 241 -8.39 -12.80 -10.95
N VAL A 242 -9.51 -12.18 -11.35
CA VAL A 242 -10.03 -12.23 -12.73
C VAL A 242 -10.02 -10.82 -13.31
N TYR A 243 -9.17 -10.61 -14.29
CA TYR A 243 -8.95 -9.35 -14.98
C TYR A 243 -9.44 -9.45 -16.42
N PRO A 244 -10.06 -8.43 -17.01
CA PRO A 244 -10.33 -8.41 -18.44
C PRO A 244 -9.03 -8.31 -19.24
N ALA A 245 -9.10 -8.59 -20.54
CA ALA A 245 -8.01 -8.32 -21.46
C ALA A 245 -7.52 -6.87 -21.34
N PRO A 246 -6.21 -6.61 -21.43
CA PRO A 246 -5.70 -5.25 -21.48
C PRO A 246 -6.26 -4.53 -22.71
N ASN A 247 -6.56 -3.24 -22.58
CA ASN A 247 -6.87 -2.41 -23.74
C ASN A 247 -5.62 -2.16 -24.60
N ASP A 248 -5.78 -1.52 -25.75
CA ASP A 248 -4.70 -1.26 -26.72
C ASP A 248 -3.50 -0.50 -26.13
N LYS A 249 -3.73 0.26 -25.06
CA LYS A 249 -2.72 1.03 -24.33
C LYS A 249 -2.17 0.30 -23.08
N GLY A 250 -2.55 -0.96 -22.85
CA GLY A 250 -2.06 -1.78 -21.74
C GLY A 250 -2.78 -1.59 -20.40
N GLY A 251 -3.81 -0.75 -20.35
CA GLY A 251 -4.61 -0.55 -19.14
C GLY A 251 -5.63 -1.68 -18.94
N PHE A 252 -5.90 -1.99 -17.67
CA PHE A 252 -7.01 -2.87 -17.30
C PHE A 252 -8.23 -2.05 -16.88
N SER A 253 -9.42 -2.51 -17.24
CA SER A 253 -10.68 -2.02 -16.69
C SER A 253 -11.07 -2.79 -15.43
N THR A 254 -12.33 -2.66 -14.99
CA THR A 254 -12.88 -3.30 -13.79
C THR A 254 -12.57 -4.80 -13.74
N HIS A 255 -12.00 -5.23 -12.66
CA HIS A 255 -11.68 -6.63 -12.36
C HIS A 255 -12.25 -7.08 -11.01
N ALA A 256 -12.29 -8.37 -10.76
CA ALA A 256 -12.66 -8.95 -9.47
C ALA A 256 -11.43 -9.64 -8.84
N THR A 257 -11.12 -9.31 -7.60
CA THR A 257 -9.92 -9.80 -6.92
C THR A 257 -10.25 -10.24 -5.50
N PRO A 258 -10.03 -11.51 -5.15
CA PRO A 258 -10.12 -11.94 -3.75
C PRO A 258 -9.03 -11.24 -2.92
N THR A 259 -9.30 -11.02 -1.64
CA THR A 259 -8.29 -10.54 -0.69
C THR A 259 -7.74 -11.71 0.13
N VAL A 260 -6.59 -11.49 0.75
CA VAL A 260 -5.98 -12.53 1.63
C VAL A 260 -6.88 -12.93 2.78
N ASP A 261 -7.75 -12.01 3.23
CA ASP A 261 -8.68 -12.20 4.35
C ASP A 261 -10.07 -12.69 3.93
N GLY A 262 -10.28 -12.95 2.64
CA GLY A 262 -11.51 -13.58 2.12
C GLY A 262 -12.62 -12.62 1.70
N ASN A 263 -12.38 -11.33 1.60
CA ASN A 263 -13.26 -10.40 0.89
C ASN A 263 -13.01 -10.46 -0.62
N VAL A 264 -13.87 -9.85 -1.43
CA VAL A 264 -13.61 -9.60 -2.86
C VAL A 264 -13.65 -8.10 -3.13
N LEU A 265 -12.65 -7.59 -3.84
CA LEU A 265 -12.63 -6.24 -4.38
C LEU A 265 -13.13 -6.28 -5.83
N VAL A 266 -14.02 -5.37 -6.18
CA VAL A 266 -14.47 -5.16 -7.57
C VAL A 266 -14.17 -3.73 -7.97
N GLY A 267 -13.38 -3.60 -9.03
CA GLY A 267 -12.76 -2.35 -9.44
C GLY A 267 -11.26 -2.54 -9.74
N PRO A 268 -10.54 -1.43 -10.02
CA PRO A 268 -11.09 -0.09 -10.17
C PRO A 268 -11.66 0.16 -11.57
N ASP A 269 -12.39 1.23 -11.70
CA ASP A 269 -12.50 1.96 -12.95
C ASP A 269 -11.30 2.92 -13.11
N SER A 270 -11.37 3.86 -14.07
CA SER A 270 -10.28 4.82 -14.26
C SER A 270 -10.76 6.08 -14.95
N TYR A 271 -10.67 7.21 -14.27
CA TYR A 271 -10.94 8.53 -14.83
C TYR A 271 -9.96 9.57 -14.28
N VAL A 272 -9.80 10.67 -15.01
CA VAL A 272 -8.84 11.71 -14.67
C VAL A 272 -9.38 12.57 -13.54
N THR A 273 -8.52 12.93 -12.58
CA THR A 273 -8.78 13.92 -11.54
C THR A 273 -7.56 14.83 -11.36
N GLU A 274 -7.82 16.10 -11.02
CA GLU A 274 -6.78 17.06 -10.63
C GLU A 274 -6.71 17.24 -9.12
N ASP A 275 -7.77 16.84 -8.40
CA ASP A 275 -7.81 16.89 -6.94
C ASP A 275 -7.12 15.69 -6.32
N ARG A 276 -6.10 15.95 -5.51
CA ARG A 276 -5.31 14.94 -4.81
C ARG A 276 -6.02 14.28 -3.64
N GLU A 277 -7.02 14.93 -3.10
CA GLU A 277 -7.78 14.46 -1.94
C GLU A 277 -9.22 14.01 -2.32
N ASP A 278 -9.57 13.97 -3.61
CA ASP A 278 -10.86 13.48 -4.08
C ASP A 278 -10.96 11.95 -3.96
N TYR A 279 -11.29 11.49 -2.78
CA TYR A 279 -11.59 10.08 -2.50
C TYR A 279 -13.10 9.79 -2.45
N VAL A 280 -13.93 10.72 -2.92
CA VAL A 280 -15.39 10.54 -2.99
C VAL A 280 -15.72 9.43 -3.98
N VAL A 281 -16.65 8.56 -3.63
CA VAL A 281 -17.15 7.49 -4.49
C VAL A 281 -18.53 7.92 -5.03
N THR A 282 -18.73 7.80 -6.34
CA THR A 282 -19.93 8.28 -7.02
C THR A 282 -20.87 7.15 -7.41
N LYS A 283 -22.19 7.43 -7.42
CA LYS A 283 -23.19 6.43 -7.81
C LYS A 283 -23.00 5.94 -9.24
N GLU A 284 -22.68 6.84 -10.16
CA GLU A 284 -22.50 6.53 -11.59
C GLU A 284 -21.37 5.49 -11.79
N HIS A 285 -20.20 5.72 -11.17
CA HIS A 285 -19.08 4.80 -11.23
C HIS A 285 -19.39 3.46 -10.55
N MET A 286 -20.10 3.50 -9.41
CA MET A 286 -20.50 2.29 -8.70
C MET A 286 -21.44 1.40 -9.54
N ASP A 287 -22.39 1.97 -10.28
CA ASP A 287 -23.27 1.18 -11.17
C ASP A 287 -22.48 0.57 -12.35
N GLY A 288 -21.48 1.29 -12.89
CA GLY A 288 -20.53 0.80 -13.88
C GLY A 288 -19.72 -0.40 -13.38
N LEU A 289 -19.14 -0.27 -12.18
CA LEU A 289 -18.39 -1.35 -11.54
C LEU A 289 -19.22 -2.61 -11.29
N PHE A 290 -20.50 -2.46 -10.94
CA PHE A 290 -21.39 -3.60 -10.77
C PHE A 290 -21.61 -4.33 -12.10
N ARG A 291 -21.93 -3.60 -13.18
CA ARG A 291 -22.15 -4.16 -14.52
C ARG A 291 -20.91 -4.91 -15.05
N ASP A 292 -19.75 -4.25 -14.96
CA ASP A 292 -18.52 -4.79 -15.57
C ASP A 292 -17.87 -5.85 -14.66
N GLY A 293 -17.97 -5.70 -13.35
CA GLY A 293 -17.53 -6.70 -12.38
C GLY A 293 -18.33 -8.01 -12.48
N SER A 294 -19.62 -7.94 -12.82
CA SER A 294 -20.46 -9.13 -13.02
C SER A 294 -20.01 -10.00 -14.21
N LYS A 295 -19.27 -9.43 -15.17
CA LYS A 295 -18.64 -10.19 -16.26
C LYS A 295 -17.42 -10.98 -15.78
N MET A 296 -16.71 -10.46 -14.75
CA MET A 296 -15.51 -11.07 -14.18
C MET A 296 -15.86 -12.11 -13.11
N PHE A 297 -16.91 -11.86 -12.33
CA PHE A 297 -17.33 -12.68 -11.21
C PHE A 297 -18.83 -13.01 -11.29
N LYS A 298 -19.16 -14.25 -11.69
CA LYS A 298 -20.54 -14.72 -11.97
C LYS A 298 -21.48 -14.66 -10.76
N GLN A 299 -20.95 -14.79 -9.53
CA GLN A 299 -21.73 -14.74 -8.28
C GLN A 299 -21.78 -13.33 -7.65
N MET A 300 -21.50 -12.28 -8.41
CA MET A 300 -21.59 -10.92 -7.93
C MET A 300 -23.05 -10.54 -7.63
N LYS A 301 -23.32 -10.13 -6.39
CA LYS A 301 -24.65 -9.69 -5.92
C LYS A 301 -24.53 -8.43 -5.08
N ARG A 302 -25.53 -7.53 -5.20
CA ARG A 302 -25.55 -6.28 -4.43
C ARG A 302 -25.64 -6.51 -2.91
N GLU A 303 -26.23 -7.61 -2.46
CA GLU A 303 -26.34 -7.98 -1.04
C GLU A 303 -24.98 -8.25 -0.35
N TYR A 304 -23.91 -8.45 -1.14
CA TYR A 304 -22.55 -8.65 -0.63
C TYR A 304 -21.80 -7.33 -0.43
N PHE A 305 -22.30 -6.21 -0.88
CA PHE A 305 -21.63 -4.92 -0.73
C PHE A 305 -21.63 -4.46 0.70
N ILE A 306 -20.43 -4.26 1.27
CA ILE A 306 -20.27 -3.80 2.65
C ILE A 306 -19.55 -2.44 2.73
N ARG A 307 -18.77 -2.08 1.71
CA ARG A 307 -18.01 -0.83 1.66
C ARG A 307 -17.62 -0.47 0.22
N ASN A 308 -17.26 0.79 0.04
CA ASN A 308 -16.57 1.32 -1.13
C ASN A 308 -15.36 2.15 -0.71
N PHE A 309 -14.44 2.38 -1.64
CA PHE A 309 -13.34 3.32 -1.49
C PHE A 309 -12.81 3.74 -2.85
N ALA A 310 -11.98 4.79 -2.90
CA ALA A 310 -11.26 5.21 -4.08
C ALA A 310 -9.76 5.31 -3.82
N GLY A 311 -8.96 5.13 -4.86
CA GLY A 311 -7.53 5.40 -4.88
C GLY A 311 -7.17 6.22 -6.12
N ILE A 312 -6.07 6.98 -6.08
CA ILE A 312 -5.66 7.85 -7.19
C ILE A 312 -4.24 7.50 -7.59
N ARG A 313 -4.07 7.04 -8.83
CA ARG A 313 -2.76 6.73 -9.41
C ARG A 313 -2.18 8.00 -10.03
N TRP A 314 -1.19 8.61 -9.39
CA TRP A 314 -0.50 9.79 -9.89
C TRP A 314 0.62 9.37 -10.81
N LYS A 315 0.44 9.62 -12.12
CA LYS A 315 1.35 9.22 -13.19
C LYS A 315 2.08 10.41 -13.75
N ARG A 316 3.38 10.25 -13.98
CA ARG A 316 4.12 11.20 -14.80
C ARG A 316 3.63 11.13 -16.25
N TYR A 317 3.57 12.25 -16.90
CA TYR A 317 3.20 12.32 -18.30
C TYR A 317 3.99 13.41 -19.04
N ASN A 318 4.13 13.24 -20.34
CA ASN A 318 4.65 14.28 -21.22
C ASN A 318 3.50 15.26 -21.53
N PRO A 319 3.61 16.56 -21.19
CA PRO A 319 2.53 17.53 -21.41
C PRO A 319 2.25 17.81 -22.89
N GLU A 320 3.25 17.63 -23.79
CA GLU A 320 3.10 17.88 -25.22
C GLU A 320 2.36 16.72 -25.92
N THR A 321 2.69 15.49 -25.57
CA THR A 321 2.15 14.29 -26.22
C THR A 321 1.01 13.63 -25.45
N GLY A 322 0.88 13.91 -24.14
CA GLY A 322 -0.03 13.22 -23.21
C GLY A 322 0.41 11.79 -22.87
N GLU A 323 1.58 11.33 -23.33
CA GLU A 323 2.11 10.01 -23.06
C GLU A 323 2.42 9.83 -21.58
N ILE A 324 2.03 8.69 -21.01
CA ILE A 324 2.38 8.29 -19.64
C ILE A 324 3.83 7.80 -19.62
N LEU A 325 4.63 8.43 -18.76
CA LEU A 325 6.05 8.13 -18.61
C LEU A 325 6.28 7.03 -17.56
N ASP A 326 7.49 6.45 -17.61
CA ASP A 326 7.97 5.47 -16.63
C ASP A 326 8.18 6.09 -15.24
N PHE A 327 8.41 5.26 -14.23
CA PHE A 327 8.93 5.68 -12.93
C PHE A 327 10.22 6.49 -13.10
N LEU A 328 10.37 7.52 -12.27
CA LEU A 328 11.62 8.26 -12.18
C LEU A 328 12.33 7.93 -10.87
N LEU A 329 13.59 7.60 -10.97
CA LEU A 329 14.53 7.52 -9.86
C LEU A 329 15.82 8.20 -10.34
N GLU A 330 16.17 9.30 -9.73
CA GLU A 330 17.32 10.11 -10.13
C GLU A 330 18.11 10.63 -8.93
N SER A 331 19.38 10.92 -9.16
CA SER A 331 20.31 11.60 -8.25
C SER A 331 21.46 12.11 -9.11
N ASP A 332 21.81 13.35 -9.00
CA ASP A 332 22.87 13.99 -9.79
C ASP A 332 23.72 14.95 -8.95
N ASP A 333 24.80 15.47 -9.54
CA ASP A 333 25.71 16.37 -8.83
C ASP A 333 25.19 17.82 -8.75
N ALA A 334 24.20 18.20 -9.57
CA ALA A 334 23.54 19.50 -9.47
C ALA A 334 22.64 19.60 -8.25
N HIS A 335 22.14 18.44 -7.77
CA HIS A 335 21.32 18.31 -6.57
C HIS A 335 22.02 17.38 -5.56
N PRO A 336 23.10 17.86 -4.93
CA PRO A 336 23.99 17.01 -4.14
C PRO A 336 23.27 16.39 -2.93
N HIS A 337 23.55 15.12 -2.68
CA HIS A 337 23.00 14.37 -1.55
C HIS A 337 21.46 14.26 -1.58
N THR A 338 20.89 14.11 -2.76
CA THR A 338 19.45 13.86 -2.93
C THR A 338 19.22 12.60 -3.74
N VAL A 339 18.09 11.93 -3.48
CA VAL A 339 17.50 10.89 -4.34
C VAL A 339 16.04 11.25 -4.56
N ASN A 340 15.63 11.34 -5.79
CA ASN A 340 14.30 11.78 -6.18
C ASN A 340 13.50 10.67 -6.86
N LEU A 341 12.36 10.27 -6.25
CA LEU A 341 11.45 9.28 -6.82
C LEU A 341 10.12 9.95 -7.15
N VAL A 342 9.76 9.99 -8.44
CA VAL A 342 8.54 10.65 -8.93
C VAL A 342 7.72 9.71 -9.79
N GLY A 343 6.38 9.79 -9.66
CA GLY A 343 5.44 9.05 -10.49
C GLY A 343 5.36 7.56 -10.17
N ILE A 344 5.74 7.17 -8.94
CA ILE A 344 5.62 5.78 -8.50
C ILE A 344 4.15 5.48 -8.18
N GLU A 345 3.48 4.84 -9.14
CA GLU A 345 2.09 4.39 -9.06
C GLU A 345 2.00 2.84 -9.13
N SER A 346 0.99 2.24 -9.76
CA SER A 346 0.97 0.79 -10.01
C SER A 346 2.07 0.38 -11.01
N PRO A 347 2.90 -0.60 -10.70
CA PRO A 347 2.84 -1.60 -9.62
C PRO A 347 3.71 -1.27 -8.38
N GLY A 348 3.76 -0.04 -7.93
CA GLY A 348 4.66 0.46 -6.88
C GLY A 348 4.70 -0.38 -5.60
N VAL A 349 3.60 -1.05 -5.22
CA VAL A 349 3.59 -1.98 -4.07
C VAL A 349 4.53 -3.17 -4.33
N THR A 350 4.45 -3.78 -5.51
CA THR A 350 5.36 -4.87 -5.91
C THR A 350 6.81 -4.38 -6.07
N CYS A 351 6.98 -3.16 -6.60
CA CYS A 351 8.29 -2.55 -6.89
C CYS A 351 8.99 -1.94 -5.67
N ALA A 352 8.35 -1.88 -4.50
CA ALA A 352 8.80 -1.06 -3.38
C ALA A 352 10.24 -1.36 -2.93
N LEU A 353 10.58 -2.63 -2.71
CA LEU A 353 11.94 -3.01 -2.29
C LEU A 353 12.99 -2.87 -3.40
N PRO A 354 12.77 -3.32 -4.65
CA PRO A 354 13.71 -3.05 -5.73
C PRO A 354 14.00 -1.56 -5.94
N LEU A 355 12.99 -0.70 -5.86
CA LEU A 355 13.18 0.75 -5.91
C LEU A 355 13.98 1.26 -4.72
N ALA A 356 13.67 0.79 -3.51
CA ALA A 356 14.38 1.16 -2.29
C ALA A 356 15.88 0.79 -2.36
N ARG A 357 16.21 -0.42 -2.81
CA ARG A 357 17.60 -0.83 -2.99
C ARG A 357 18.33 0.05 -4.00
N ARG A 358 17.71 0.38 -5.14
CA ARG A 358 18.30 1.28 -6.13
C ARG A 358 18.53 2.68 -5.56
N ALA A 359 17.55 3.21 -4.82
CA ALA A 359 17.65 4.52 -4.18
C ALA A 359 18.78 4.56 -3.13
N VAL A 360 18.82 3.56 -2.24
CA VAL A 360 19.84 3.50 -1.18
C VAL A 360 21.23 3.21 -1.76
N ALA A 361 21.34 2.43 -2.85
CA ALA A 361 22.61 2.15 -3.52
C ALA A 361 23.30 3.42 -4.03
N LEU A 362 22.55 4.46 -4.44
CA LEU A 362 23.12 5.76 -4.85
C LEU A 362 23.83 6.46 -3.68
N LEU A 363 23.20 6.47 -2.50
CA LEU A 363 23.80 6.98 -1.28
C LEU A 363 25.00 6.14 -0.85
N VAL A 364 24.85 4.81 -0.80
CA VAL A 364 25.91 3.89 -0.37
C VAL A 364 27.15 3.99 -1.26
N LYS A 365 26.97 4.14 -2.56
CA LYS A 365 28.09 4.35 -3.51
C LYS A 365 28.90 5.61 -3.18
N LYS A 366 28.25 6.67 -2.73
CA LYS A 366 28.89 7.98 -2.42
C LYS A 366 29.48 8.03 -1.02
N GLU A 367 28.74 7.53 -0.02
CA GLU A 367 29.09 7.66 1.40
C GLU A 367 29.83 6.47 1.99
N GLN A 368 29.71 5.29 1.37
CA GLN A 368 30.32 4.02 1.85
C GLN A 368 30.08 3.75 3.35
N PRO A 369 28.82 3.87 3.84
CA PRO A 369 28.52 3.69 5.26
C PRO A 369 28.81 2.25 5.68
N GLN A 370 29.21 2.05 6.95
CA GLN A 370 29.38 0.72 7.51
C GLN A 370 28.05 -0.03 7.56
N LYS A 371 28.08 -1.34 7.37
CA LYS A 371 26.91 -2.20 7.55
C LYS A 371 26.50 -2.24 9.02
N ASN A 372 25.21 -2.35 9.25
CA ASN A 372 24.66 -2.60 10.58
C ASN A 372 24.68 -4.11 10.84
N GLU A 373 25.65 -4.57 11.59
CA GLU A 373 25.80 -6.01 11.94
C GLU A 373 24.66 -6.53 12.83
N ASN A 374 23.88 -5.62 13.45
CA ASN A 374 22.74 -5.95 14.29
C ASN A 374 21.41 -5.85 13.53
N PHE A 375 21.42 -5.67 12.20
CA PHE A 375 20.20 -5.63 11.42
C PHE A 375 19.43 -6.94 11.51
N ASP A 376 18.21 -6.86 12.06
CA ASP A 376 17.28 -7.99 12.10
C ASP A 376 16.23 -7.85 10.98
N PRO A 377 16.23 -8.71 9.95
CA PRO A 377 15.24 -8.67 8.89
C PRO A 377 13.84 -9.11 9.33
N VAL A 378 13.72 -9.77 10.49
CA VAL A 378 12.48 -10.39 10.95
C VAL A 378 11.67 -9.44 11.82
N ARG A 379 10.43 -9.17 11.42
CA ARG A 379 9.44 -8.52 12.26
C ARG A 379 8.69 -9.56 13.08
N LEU A 380 8.68 -9.42 14.40
CA LEU A 380 7.90 -10.29 15.27
C LEU A 380 6.41 -9.97 15.14
N VAL A 381 5.65 -10.92 14.60
CA VAL A 381 4.19 -10.81 14.44
C VAL A 381 3.51 -11.92 15.23
N LYS A 382 2.58 -11.58 16.10
CA LYS A 382 1.74 -12.55 16.80
C LYS A 382 0.69 -13.12 15.84
N LYS A 383 0.44 -14.42 15.92
CA LYS A 383 -0.66 -15.07 15.21
C LYS A 383 -1.99 -14.46 15.65
N ARG A 384 -2.84 -14.10 14.69
CA ARG A 384 -4.16 -13.54 14.98
C ARG A 384 -5.03 -14.57 15.72
N PHE A 385 -5.77 -14.14 16.73
CA PHE A 385 -6.55 -15.04 17.57
C PHE A 385 -7.54 -15.91 16.78
N HIS A 386 -8.18 -15.38 15.75
CA HIS A 386 -9.10 -16.14 14.89
C HIS A 386 -8.43 -17.18 13.99
N GLU A 387 -7.10 -17.12 13.80
CA GLU A 387 -6.29 -18.07 13.04
C GLU A 387 -5.72 -19.18 13.93
N MET A 388 -5.82 -19.03 15.26
CA MET A 388 -5.36 -20.01 16.23
C MET A 388 -6.28 -21.23 16.26
N SER A 389 -5.73 -22.41 16.51
CA SER A 389 -6.53 -23.57 16.86
C SER A 389 -7.24 -23.37 18.22
N HIS A 390 -8.25 -24.17 18.52
CA HIS A 390 -8.92 -24.07 19.81
C HIS A 390 -7.96 -24.23 21.00
N GLU A 391 -7.00 -25.14 20.89
CA GLU A 391 -5.96 -25.37 21.93
C GLU A 391 -5.06 -24.14 22.09
N GLU A 392 -4.61 -23.53 20.98
CA GLU A 392 -3.83 -22.30 20.99
C GLU A 392 -4.61 -21.13 21.59
N GLN A 393 -5.94 -21.01 21.27
CA GLN A 393 -6.80 -19.98 21.85
C GLN A 393 -6.94 -20.14 23.37
N MET A 394 -7.15 -21.36 23.85
CA MET A 394 -7.24 -21.64 25.27
C MET A 394 -5.92 -21.36 26.01
N ALA A 395 -4.79 -21.69 25.38
CA ALA A 395 -3.47 -21.37 25.93
C ALA A 395 -3.24 -19.85 25.99
N ALA A 396 -3.56 -19.14 24.93
CA ALA A 396 -3.46 -17.67 24.88
C ALA A 396 -4.34 -16.99 25.95
N ILE A 397 -5.57 -17.45 26.15
CA ILE A 397 -6.48 -16.93 27.20
C ILE A 397 -5.93 -17.21 28.61
N LYS A 398 -5.34 -18.40 28.81
CA LYS A 398 -4.73 -18.76 30.11
C LYS A 398 -3.51 -17.88 30.42
N GLU A 399 -2.71 -17.57 29.42
CA GLU A 399 -1.54 -16.69 29.55
C GLU A 399 -1.95 -15.22 29.74
N ASN A 400 -2.89 -14.75 28.93
CA ASN A 400 -3.42 -13.38 28.99
C ASN A 400 -4.94 -13.40 28.85
N PRO A 401 -5.73 -13.23 29.96
CA PRO A 401 -7.18 -13.26 29.95
C PRO A 401 -7.86 -12.28 28.96
N LEU A 402 -7.16 -11.24 28.55
CA LEU A 402 -7.68 -10.26 27.58
C LEU A 402 -7.90 -10.85 26.17
N TYR A 403 -7.30 -12.01 25.85
CA TYR A 403 -7.65 -12.79 24.65
C TYR A 403 -9.05 -13.40 24.73
N GLY A 404 -9.62 -13.58 25.92
CA GLY A 404 -11.01 -14.04 26.12
C GLY A 404 -12.06 -12.96 25.87
N GLU A 405 -11.67 -11.68 25.75
CA GLU A 405 -12.60 -10.57 25.54
C GLU A 405 -12.62 -10.16 24.06
N VAL A 406 -13.61 -10.61 23.27
CA VAL A 406 -13.78 -10.26 21.86
C VAL A 406 -14.37 -8.85 21.74
N VAL A 407 -13.62 -7.92 21.15
CA VAL A 407 -14.02 -6.52 20.89
C VAL A 407 -14.70 -6.41 19.53
N CYS A 408 -14.08 -6.92 18.46
CA CYS A 408 -14.67 -6.93 17.12
C CYS A 408 -15.25 -8.32 16.80
N ARG A 409 -16.58 -8.46 16.83
CA ARG A 409 -17.25 -9.75 16.58
C ARG A 409 -17.18 -10.22 15.14
N CYS A 410 -17.21 -9.30 14.17
CA CYS A 410 -17.18 -9.63 12.73
C CYS A 410 -15.87 -10.26 12.29
N GLU A 411 -14.76 -9.80 12.85
CA GLU A 411 -13.39 -10.22 12.53
C GLU A 411 -12.75 -11.03 13.67
N THR A 412 -13.48 -11.25 14.76
CA THR A 412 -13.04 -11.99 15.95
C THR A 412 -11.72 -11.44 16.53
N VAL A 413 -11.66 -10.10 16.66
CA VAL A 413 -10.48 -9.43 17.23
C VAL A 413 -10.69 -9.21 18.72
N THR A 414 -9.70 -9.60 19.50
CA THR A 414 -9.72 -9.56 20.96
C THR A 414 -9.19 -8.24 21.52
N LYS A 415 -9.44 -7.98 22.80
CA LYS A 415 -8.91 -6.82 23.52
C LYS A 415 -7.39 -6.84 23.60
N ALA A 416 -6.79 -8.03 23.77
CA ALA A 416 -5.33 -8.19 23.75
C ALA A 416 -4.71 -7.71 22.44
N GLU A 417 -5.28 -8.13 21.29
CA GLU A 417 -4.79 -7.73 19.96
C GLU A 417 -4.94 -6.22 19.73
N ILE A 418 -6.02 -5.59 20.20
CA ILE A 418 -6.20 -4.14 20.07
C ILE A 418 -5.19 -3.38 20.92
N LEU A 419 -4.93 -3.80 22.16
CA LEU A 419 -3.92 -3.19 23.01
C LEU A 419 -2.51 -3.35 22.44
N ASP A 420 -2.19 -4.52 21.90
CA ASP A 420 -0.92 -4.74 21.19
C ASP A 420 -0.78 -3.76 20.00
N ALA A 421 -1.86 -3.55 19.24
CA ALA A 421 -1.88 -2.60 18.12
C ALA A 421 -1.77 -1.13 18.57
N ILE A 422 -2.32 -0.74 19.73
CA ILE A 422 -2.14 0.60 20.32
C ILE A 422 -0.68 0.81 20.78
N ARG A 423 -0.01 -0.25 21.25
CA ARG A 423 1.37 -0.24 21.76
C ARG A 423 2.42 -0.44 20.66
N ASN A 424 2.04 -0.38 19.38
CA ASN A 424 2.93 -0.61 18.24
C ASN A 424 4.21 0.27 18.31
N PRO A 425 5.33 -0.17 17.70
CA PRO A 425 6.61 0.52 17.81
C PRO A 425 6.65 1.91 17.15
N LEU A 426 5.72 2.19 16.22
CA LEU A 426 5.59 3.49 15.56
C LEU A 426 4.83 4.53 16.41
N GLY A 427 4.20 4.12 17.52
CA GLY A 427 3.45 4.98 18.41
C GLY A 427 2.08 5.44 17.87
N VAL A 428 1.60 4.84 16.80
CA VAL A 428 0.33 5.20 16.15
C VAL A 428 -0.87 4.80 16.99
N CYS A 429 -1.85 5.70 17.14
CA CYS A 429 -3.04 5.48 17.97
C CYS A 429 -4.33 6.03 17.36
N THR A 430 -4.48 6.04 16.02
CA THR A 430 -5.75 6.36 15.36
C THR A 430 -6.63 5.12 15.22
N VAL A 431 -7.95 5.30 15.11
CA VAL A 431 -8.90 4.17 14.88
C VAL A 431 -8.53 3.41 13.61
N THR A 432 -8.20 4.12 12.51
CA THR A 432 -7.74 3.50 11.27
C THR A 432 -6.38 2.81 11.43
N GLY A 433 -5.47 3.34 12.25
CA GLY A 433 -4.21 2.69 12.56
C GLY A 433 -4.40 1.33 13.24
N ILE A 434 -5.32 1.24 14.20
CA ILE A 434 -5.72 -0.02 14.84
C ILE A 434 -6.41 -0.95 13.85
N LYS A 435 -7.36 -0.43 13.06
CA LYS A 435 -8.03 -1.16 11.99
C LYS A 435 -7.03 -1.83 11.03
N ASN A 436 -6.03 -1.10 10.55
CA ASN A 436 -5.05 -1.61 9.57
C ASN A 436 -4.10 -2.67 10.17
N ARG A 437 -3.91 -2.68 11.51
CA ARG A 437 -3.08 -3.66 12.21
C ARG A 437 -3.85 -4.91 12.62
N THR A 438 -5.15 -4.78 12.95
CA THR A 438 -5.94 -5.86 13.54
C THR A 438 -7.08 -6.36 12.68
N ARG A 439 -7.53 -5.60 11.68
CA ARG A 439 -8.79 -5.74 10.93
C ARG A 439 -10.06 -5.39 11.72
N ALA A 440 -9.97 -4.99 12.98
CA ALA A 440 -11.14 -4.46 13.67
C ALA A 440 -11.78 -3.33 12.82
N THR A 441 -13.11 -3.24 12.80
CA THR A 441 -13.93 -2.35 11.96
C THR A 441 -14.00 -2.68 10.45
N MET A 442 -13.30 -3.72 9.94
CA MET A 442 -13.36 -4.11 8.52
C MET A 442 -14.46 -5.10 8.16
N GLY A 443 -15.09 -5.73 9.16
CA GLY A 443 -16.14 -6.70 8.93
C GLY A 443 -17.48 -6.08 8.50
N ARG A 444 -18.50 -6.92 8.34
CA ARG A 444 -19.80 -6.54 7.77
C ARG A 444 -20.47 -5.31 8.40
N CYS A 445 -20.32 -5.09 9.72
CA CYS A 445 -20.92 -3.94 10.39
C CYS A 445 -20.11 -2.64 10.25
N GLN A 446 -18.90 -2.69 9.66
CA GLN A 446 -18.05 -1.52 9.39
C GLN A 446 -17.83 -0.61 10.61
N GLY A 447 -17.55 -1.22 11.78
CA GLY A 447 -17.28 -0.51 13.03
C GLY A 447 -18.50 -0.27 13.92
N GLY A 448 -19.72 -0.45 13.41
CA GLY A 448 -20.96 -0.14 14.13
C GLY A 448 -21.13 -0.77 15.52
N TYR A 449 -20.31 -1.76 15.88
CA TYR A 449 -20.27 -2.33 17.21
C TYR A 449 -18.98 -2.06 17.99
N CYS A 450 -17.83 -2.09 17.31
CA CYS A 450 -16.53 -2.10 17.99
C CYS A 450 -15.83 -0.75 18.04
N GLU A 451 -16.20 0.23 17.21
CA GLU A 451 -15.48 1.49 17.07
C GLU A 451 -15.44 2.30 18.37
N THR A 452 -16.59 2.46 19.05
CA THR A 452 -16.65 3.16 20.34
C THR A 452 -15.74 2.52 21.38
N ARG A 453 -15.75 1.17 21.48
CA ARG A 453 -14.87 0.44 22.41
C ARG A 453 -13.39 0.62 22.08
N ILE A 454 -13.04 0.65 20.78
CA ILE A 454 -11.65 0.91 20.35
C ILE A 454 -11.24 2.33 20.73
N THR A 455 -12.12 3.31 20.54
CA THR A 455 -11.87 4.71 20.91
C THR A 455 -11.61 4.82 22.41
N GLU A 456 -12.47 4.24 23.25
CA GLU A 456 -12.28 4.20 24.71
C GLU A 456 -10.96 3.51 25.11
N MET A 457 -10.56 2.45 24.43
CA MET A 457 -9.27 1.77 24.69
C MET A 457 -8.07 2.68 24.33
N ILE A 458 -8.17 3.45 23.24
CA ILE A 458 -7.13 4.44 22.86
C ILE A 458 -7.04 5.53 23.92
N GLU A 459 -8.18 6.11 24.36
CA GLU A 459 -8.24 7.12 25.40
C GLU A 459 -7.57 6.65 26.69
N GLN A 460 -7.93 5.45 27.16
CA GLN A 460 -7.40 4.86 28.38
C GLN A 460 -5.90 4.55 28.29
N GLU A 461 -5.45 3.92 27.21
CA GLU A 461 -4.06 3.47 27.05
C GLU A 461 -3.08 4.63 26.78
N LYS A 462 -3.56 5.68 26.10
CA LYS A 462 -2.73 6.85 25.74
C LYS A 462 -2.99 8.06 26.63
N HIS A 463 -3.91 7.96 27.59
CA HIS A 463 -4.31 9.07 28.47
C HIS A 463 -4.77 10.31 27.71
N LEU A 464 -5.53 10.12 26.64
CA LEU A 464 -6.05 11.19 25.78
C LEU A 464 -7.47 11.58 26.21
N ALA A 465 -7.81 12.86 26.03
CA ALA A 465 -9.20 13.30 26.05
C ALA A 465 -9.93 12.80 24.79
N PRO A 466 -11.26 12.57 24.82
CA PRO A 466 -12.02 12.10 23.65
C PRO A 466 -11.79 12.97 22.41
N GLU A 467 -11.68 14.28 22.58
CA GLU A 467 -11.45 15.26 21.49
C GLU A 467 -10.06 15.14 20.86
N GLU A 468 -9.12 14.45 21.50
CA GLU A 468 -7.77 14.24 20.99
C GLU A 468 -7.65 12.98 20.14
N VAL A 469 -8.60 12.03 20.25
CA VAL A 469 -8.59 10.83 19.44
C VAL A 469 -8.99 11.13 17.98
N ARG A 470 -8.20 10.63 17.05
CA ARG A 470 -8.43 10.81 15.60
C ARG A 470 -8.91 9.53 14.97
N TYR A 471 -9.80 9.67 13.99
CA TYR A 471 -10.25 8.52 13.20
C TYR A 471 -9.12 8.00 12.29
N SER A 472 -8.47 8.87 11.52
CA SER A 472 -7.39 8.50 10.58
C SER A 472 -6.36 9.60 10.33
N LYS A 473 -6.78 10.80 9.90
CA LYS A 473 -5.95 11.95 9.56
C LYS A 473 -5.96 12.98 10.69
N ARG A 474 -5.11 14.01 10.59
CA ARG A 474 -4.99 15.08 11.60
C ARG A 474 -6.32 15.75 11.91
N ASP A 475 -7.13 16.02 10.89
CA ASP A 475 -8.40 16.75 11.01
C ASP A 475 -9.63 15.83 11.09
N SER A 476 -9.42 14.50 11.23
CA SER A 476 -10.51 13.53 11.34
C SER A 476 -10.95 13.32 12.79
N TYR A 477 -11.55 14.33 13.39
CA TYR A 477 -12.08 14.30 14.74
C TYR A 477 -13.26 13.33 14.85
N ILE A 478 -13.30 12.54 15.93
CA ILE A 478 -14.45 11.71 16.29
C ILE A 478 -15.38 12.53 17.18
N PHE A 479 -14.81 13.25 18.14
CA PHE A 479 -15.52 14.14 19.04
C PHE A 479 -14.95 15.56 18.93
N THR A 480 -15.84 16.57 18.91
CA THR A 480 -15.47 17.98 18.79
C THR A 480 -15.71 18.76 20.08
N GLY A 481 -16.15 18.10 21.15
CA GLY A 481 -16.45 18.67 22.46
C GLY A 481 -17.68 18.05 23.10
N LYS A 482 -17.99 18.49 24.32
CA LYS A 482 -19.18 18.03 25.06
C LYS A 482 -20.41 18.80 24.62
N VAL A 483 -21.56 18.12 24.45
CA VAL A 483 -22.84 18.74 24.06
C VAL A 483 -23.22 19.91 24.98
N ARG A 484 -22.86 19.82 26.26
CA ARG A 484 -23.17 20.87 27.24
C ARG A 484 -22.28 22.11 27.18
N ASP A 485 -21.14 22.01 26.47
CA ASP A 485 -20.16 23.10 26.31
C ASP A 485 -20.40 23.88 25.00
N VAL A 486 -21.33 23.43 24.15
CA VAL A 486 -21.74 24.13 22.93
C VAL A 486 -22.72 25.23 23.36
N LYS A 487 -22.24 26.48 23.37
CA LYS A 487 -23.07 27.70 23.55
C LYS A 487 -23.67 28.16 22.23
#